data_572125474d0489d9a814944b5b918690
#
_entry.id   572125474d0489d9a814944b5b918690
#
_cell.length_a   1.000
_cell.length_b   1.000
_cell.length_c   1.000
_cell.angle_alpha   90.00
_cell.angle_beta   90.00
_cell.angle_gamma   90.00
#
_symmetry.space_group_name_H-M   'P 1'
#
loop_
_entity.id
_entity.type
_entity.pdbx_description
1 polymer ?
#
loop_
_entity_poly.entity_id
_entity_poly.type
_entity_poly.pdbx_seq_one_letter_code
_entity_poly.pdbx_strand_id
1 'polypeptide(L)'
;MSEYTSKSEEKFQPVQTNKVGGSPYTGVLGWIDNRLPIIRMFRHEYLDFQVPKSLSYFWSFGGILTICLLLLILTGISLGMHYKPDAKYAFESVEKIMRDVNFGWLIRYAHMNLASFFFIAVYLHIFRA
;
A
#
# COMPACT_ATOMS: atom_id res chain seq x y z
N MET A 1 29.52 41.94 8.59
CA MET A 1 28.67 41.29 9.61
C MET A 1 27.17 41.53 9.36
N SER A 2 26.80 42.07 8.18
CA SER A 2 25.41 42.41 7.81
C SER A 2 24.77 41.49 6.72
N GLU A 3 25.50 40.48 6.28
CA GLU A 3 25.04 39.62 5.16
C GLU A 3 24.45 38.25 5.61
N TYR A 4 24.59 37.93 6.92
CA TYR A 4 24.11 36.65 7.47
C TYR A 4 22.65 36.69 7.94
N THR A 5 22.07 37.86 8.10
CA THR A 5 20.69 38.03 8.61
C THR A 5 19.60 38.03 7.53
N SER A 6 19.97 38.05 6.24
CA SER A 6 19.02 38.14 5.15
C SER A 6 18.44 36.76 4.66
N LYS A 7 19.03 35.64 5.09
CA LYS A 7 18.62 34.30 4.64
C LYS A 7 17.66 33.56 5.58
N SER A 8 17.30 34.13 6.71
CA SER A 8 16.44 33.47 7.70
C SER A 8 14.94 33.81 7.60
N GLU A 9 14.58 34.71 6.69
CA GLU A 9 13.16 35.01 6.40
C GLU A 9 12.68 34.39 5.09
N GLU A 10 13.04 33.17 4.83
CA GLU A 10 12.28 32.37 3.86
C GLU A 10 10.91 32.11 4.49
N LYS A 11 10.00 33.07 4.25
CA LYS A 11 8.63 33.08 4.74
C LYS A 11 8.02 31.71 4.46
N PHE A 12 7.75 30.99 5.54
CA PHE A 12 6.87 29.83 5.54
C PHE A 12 5.58 30.26 4.81
N GLN A 13 5.49 29.96 3.54
CA GLN A 13 4.27 30.11 2.78
C GLN A 13 3.32 29.03 3.31
N PRO A 14 2.25 29.41 4.03
CA PRO A 14 1.26 28.41 4.42
C PRO A 14 0.77 27.74 3.14
N VAL A 15 0.83 26.41 3.14
CA VAL A 15 0.25 25.61 2.07
C VAL A 15 -1.15 26.17 1.80
N GLN A 16 -1.35 26.75 0.64
CA GLN A 16 -2.65 27.21 0.18
C GLN A 16 -3.55 25.97 0.23
N THR A 17 -4.29 25.84 1.31
CA THR A 17 -5.39 24.88 1.37
C THR A 17 -6.38 25.35 0.31
N ASN A 18 -6.20 24.87 -0.91
CA ASN A 18 -7.19 25.03 -1.96
C ASN A 18 -8.52 24.63 -1.32
N LYS A 19 -9.42 25.62 -1.21
CA LYS A 19 -10.79 25.43 -0.75
C LYS A 19 -11.24 24.06 -1.23
N VAL A 20 -11.81 23.28 -0.32
CA VAL A 20 -12.45 21.99 -0.62
C VAL A 20 -13.52 22.24 -1.68
N GLY A 21 -13.07 22.50 -2.88
CA GLY A 21 -13.88 22.63 -4.09
C GLY A 21 -14.25 21.22 -4.51
N GLY A 22 -15.44 21.06 -5.03
CA GLY A 22 -16.00 19.78 -5.44
C GLY A 22 -15.03 18.93 -6.29
N SER A 23 -15.32 17.66 -6.38
CA SER A 23 -14.51 16.69 -7.13
C SER A 23 -14.11 17.21 -8.52
N PRO A 24 -12.85 17.08 -8.94
CA PRO A 24 -12.43 17.39 -10.29
C PRO A 24 -13.04 16.43 -11.34
N TYR A 25 -13.66 15.35 -10.88
CA TYR A 25 -14.29 14.34 -11.73
C TYR A 25 -15.78 14.65 -11.92
N THR A 26 -16.32 14.31 -13.12
CA THR A 26 -17.73 14.44 -13.46
C THR A 26 -18.43 13.07 -13.48
N GLY A 27 -19.76 13.05 -13.34
CA GLY A 27 -20.54 11.83 -13.39
C GLY A 27 -20.43 10.95 -12.14
N VAL A 28 -20.48 9.63 -12.32
CA VAL A 28 -20.47 8.65 -11.22
C VAL A 28 -19.19 8.74 -10.37
N LEU A 29 -18.04 8.94 -10.99
CA LEU A 29 -16.78 9.11 -10.29
C LEU A 29 -16.78 10.37 -9.42
N GLY A 30 -17.31 11.48 -9.92
CA GLY A 30 -17.46 12.69 -9.13
C GLY A 30 -18.43 12.54 -7.97
N TRP A 31 -19.51 11.80 -8.18
CA TRP A 31 -20.47 11.48 -7.12
C TRP A 31 -19.85 10.63 -5.99
N ILE A 32 -19.04 9.61 -6.35
CA ILE A 32 -18.31 8.77 -5.39
C ILE A 32 -17.25 9.61 -4.67
N ASP A 33 -16.46 10.39 -5.40
CA ASP A 33 -15.36 11.18 -4.84
C ASP A 33 -15.85 12.28 -3.88
N ASN A 34 -17.06 12.81 -4.07
CA ASN A 34 -17.66 13.77 -3.15
C ASN A 34 -18.15 13.13 -1.84
N ARG A 35 -18.46 11.83 -1.84
CA ARG A 35 -18.90 11.09 -0.64
C ARG A 35 -17.76 10.36 0.06
N LEU A 36 -16.88 9.76 -0.72
CA LEU A 36 -15.70 9.03 -0.27
C LEU A 36 -14.51 9.49 -1.12
N PRO A 37 -13.77 10.52 -0.70
CA PRO A 37 -12.67 11.10 -1.47
C PRO A 37 -11.44 10.19 -1.47
N ILE A 38 -11.60 8.90 -1.79
CA ILE A 38 -10.54 7.89 -1.75
C ILE A 38 -9.42 8.25 -2.72
N ILE A 39 -9.76 8.68 -3.93
CA ILE A 39 -8.78 9.03 -4.97
C ILE A 39 -7.97 10.26 -4.54
N ARG A 40 -8.64 11.29 -4.01
CA ARG A 40 -7.97 12.50 -3.51
C ARG A 40 -7.12 12.22 -2.29
N MET A 41 -7.62 11.41 -1.35
CA MET A 41 -6.88 11.00 -0.17
C MET A 41 -5.63 10.21 -0.55
N PHE A 42 -5.78 9.21 -1.44
CA PHE A 42 -4.66 8.42 -1.92
C PHE A 42 -3.61 9.29 -2.63
N ARG A 43 -4.06 10.18 -3.52
CA ARG A 43 -3.17 11.11 -4.23
C ARG A 43 -2.41 12.01 -3.27
N HIS A 44 -3.10 12.62 -2.30
CA HIS A 44 -2.50 13.49 -1.30
C HIS A 44 -1.47 12.77 -0.44
N GLU A 45 -1.79 11.56 0.03
CA GLU A 45 -0.92 10.79 0.92
C GLU A 45 0.29 10.14 0.22
N TYR A 46 0.16 9.78 -1.07
CA TYR A 46 1.21 9.03 -1.77
C TYR A 46 1.92 9.83 -2.87
N LEU A 47 1.26 10.79 -3.51
CA LEU A 47 1.84 11.53 -4.64
C LEU A 47 2.22 12.96 -4.29
N ASP A 48 1.40 13.67 -3.51
CA ASP A 48 1.60 15.07 -3.17
C ASP A 48 2.34 15.24 -1.83
N PHE A 49 2.61 14.15 -1.11
CA PHE A 49 3.30 14.18 0.17
C PHE A 49 4.77 14.57 -0.03
N GLN A 50 5.14 15.74 0.48
CA GLN A 50 6.51 16.23 0.44
C GLN A 50 7.38 15.52 1.48
N VAL A 51 8.33 14.75 1.00
CA VAL A 51 9.24 13.96 1.81
C VAL A 51 10.56 14.73 1.99
N PRO A 52 11.05 14.95 3.23
CA PRO A 52 12.34 15.57 3.44
C PRO A 52 13.47 14.75 2.81
N LYS A 53 14.43 15.42 2.18
CA LYS A 53 15.57 14.79 1.48
C LYS A 53 16.51 13.96 2.37
N SER A 54 16.38 14.08 3.69
CA SER A 54 17.20 13.40 4.70
C SER A 54 16.63 12.07 5.19
N LEU A 55 15.66 11.48 4.48
CA LEU A 55 15.07 10.23 4.89
C LEU A 55 16.05 9.07 4.81
N SER A 56 16.15 8.31 5.91
CA SER A 56 16.89 7.07 5.93
C SER A 56 16.15 5.96 5.17
N TYR A 57 16.90 4.96 4.70
CA TYR A 57 16.36 3.78 4.01
C TYR A 57 15.21 3.08 4.77
N PHE A 58 15.25 3.12 6.10
CA PHE A 58 14.20 2.56 6.96
C PHE A 58 12.82 3.22 6.79
N TRP A 59 12.74 4.39 6.19
CA TRP A 59 11.47 5.05 5.88
C TRP A 59 10.68 4.33 4.78
N SER A 60 11.39 3.59 3.92
CA SER A 60 10.79 2.85 2.81
C SER A 60 10.04 1.59 3.23
N PHE A 61 10.17 1.13 4.49
CA PHE A 61 9.50 -0.08 4.98
C PHE A 61 7.97 -0.03 4.86
N GLY A 62 7.35 1.14 5.07
CA GLY A 62 5.92 1.31 4.87
C GLY A 62 5.48 1.06 3.43
N GLY A 63 6.24 1.55 2.45
CA GLY A 63 6.01 1.29 1.03
C GLY A 63 6.18 -0.17 0.65
N ILE A 64 7.23 -0.83 1.16
CA ILE A 64 7.46 -2.26 0.95
C ILE A 64 6.31 -3.08 1.52
N LEU A 65 5.84 -2.77 2.73
CA LEU A 65 4.70 -3.43 3.35
C LEU A 65 3.41 -3.28 2.53
N THR A 66 3.17 -2.11 1.96
CA THR A 66 2.01 -1.87 1.10
C THR A 66 2.05 -2.75 -0.15
N ILE A 67 3.20 -2.86 -0.80
CA ILE A 67 3.39 -3.73 -1.97
C ILE A 67 3.22 -5.20 -1.58
N CYS A 68 3.83 -5.64 -0.48
CA CYS A 68 3.70 -7.01 0.02
C CYS A 68 2.24 -7.35 0.34
N LEU A 69 1.51 -6.42 0.98
CA LEU A 69 0.09 -6.61 1.28
C LEU A 69 -0.75 -6.76 0.02
N LEU A 70 -0.51 -5.91 -0.99
CA LEU A 70 -1.22 -5.99 -2.27
C LEU A 70 -0.98 -7.33 -2.94
N LEU A 71 0.27 -7.80 -2.98
CA LEU A 71 0.62 -9.12 -3.54
C LEU A 71 -0.01 -10.26 -2.74
N LEU A 72 -0.06 -10.15 -1.41
CA LEU A 72 -0.73 -11.15 -0.56
C LEU A 72 -2.22 -11.23 -0.84
N ILE A 73 -2.89 -10.09 -1.02
CA ILE A 73 -4.31 -10.06 -1.38
C ILE A 73 -4.55 -10.70 -2.74
N LEU A 74 -3.77 -10.34 -3.77
CA LEU A 74 -3.92 -10.89 -5.12
C LEU A 74 -3.67 -12.41 -5.14
N THR A 75 -2.59 -12.86 -4.53
CA THR A 75 -2.27 -14.30 -4.45
C THR A 75 -3.28 -15.06 -3.58
N GLY A 76 -3.75 -14.45 -2.48
CA GLY A 76 -4.75 -15.03 -1.60
C GLY A 76 -6.11 -15.21 -2.27
N ILE A 77 -6.57 -14.24 -3.05
CA ILE A 77 -7.81 -14.36 -3.85
C ILE A 77 -7.65 -15.49 -4.87
N SER A 78 -6.52 -15.55 -5.60
CA SER A 78 -6.26 -16.59 -6.58
C SER A 78 -6.29 -18.00 -5.96
N LEU A 79 -5.67 -18.18 -4.79
CA LEU A 79 -5.71 -19.44 -4.05
C LEU A 79 -7.10 -19.76 -3.51
N GLY A 80 -7.79 -18.76 -2.97
CA GLY A 80 -9.15 -18.91 -2.41
C GLY A 80 -10.19 -19.34 -3.44
N MET A 81 -10.03 -18.95 -4.71
CA MET A 81 -10.91 -19.37 -5.80
C MET A 81 -10.86 -20.89 -6.08
N HIS A 82 -9.75 -21.54 -5.73
CA HIS A 82 -9.55 -22.97 -5.99
C HIS A 82 -9.64 -23.82 -4.71
N TYR A 83 -9.62 -23.19 -3.54
CA TYR A 83 -9.66 -23.88 -2.26
C TYR A 83 -11.09 -24.24 -1.84
N LYS A 84 -11.30 -25.46 -1.38
CA LYS A 84 -12.58 -25.89 -0.78
C LYS A 84 -12.44 -25.99 0.74
N PRO A 85 -13.13 -25.13 1.51
CA PRO A 85 -13.07 -25.13 2.99
C PRO A 85 -13.95 -26.21 3.61
N ASP A 86 -13.68 -27.47 3.31
CA ASP A 86 -14.39 -28.65 3.80
C ASP A 86 -13.38 -29.63 4.38
N ALA A 87 -13.63 -30.14 5.59
CA ALA A 87 -12.71 -31.05 6.29
C ALA A 87 -12.32 -32.29 5.46
N LYS A 88 -13.22 -32.76 4.60
CA LYS A 88 -12.99 -33.92 3.74
C LYS A 88 -12.18 -33.57 2.49
N TYR A 89 -12.40 -32.39 1.91
CA TYR A 89 -11.84 -32.01 0.61
C TYR A 89 -10.73 -30.94 0.68
N ALA A 90 -10.46 -30.40 1.86
CA ALA A 90 -9.46 -29.35 2.02
C ALA A 90 -8.07 -29.78 1.52
N PHE A 91 -7.61 -30.94 1.95
CA PHE A 91 -6.30 -31.45 1.55
C PHE A 91 -6.23 -31.73 0.04
N GLU A 92 -7.23 -32.39 -0.52
CA GLU A 92 -7.32 -32.69 -1.95
C GLU A 92 -7.34 -31.40 -2.79
N SER A 93 -8.08 -30.37 -2.35
CA SER A 93 -8.12 -29.08 -3.05
C SER A 93 -6.77 -28.38 -3.09
N VAL A 94 -5.99 -28.48 -1.99
CA VAL A 94 -4.62 -27.94 -1.95
C VAL A 94 -3.69 -28.72 -2.87
N GLU A 95 -3.79 -30.05 -2.89
CA GLU A 95 -3.01 -30.88 -3.81
C GLU A 95 -3.34 -30.58 -5.27
N LYS A 96 -4.61 -30.38 -5.58
CA LYS A 96 -5.06 -29.95 -6.91
C LYS A 96 -4.47 -28.59 -7.32
N ILE A 97 -4.45 -27.62 -6.41
CA ILE A 97 -3.79 -26.32 -6.66
C ILE A 97 -2.33 -26.53 -7.02
N MET A 98 -1.65 -27.42 -6.33
CA MET A 98 -0.19 -27.65 -6.53
C MET A 98 0.13 -28.37 -7.85
N ARG A 99 -0.74 -29.25 -8.33
CA ARG A 99 -0.47 -30.12 -9.47
C ARG A 99 -1.18 -29.74 -10.76
N ASP A 100 -2.46 -29.37 -10.64
CA ASP A 100 -3.34 -29.23 -11.81
C ASP A 100 -3.52 -27.77 -12.25
N VAL A 101 -3.34 -26.81 -11.32
CA VAL A 101 -3.50 -25.38 -11.65
C VAL A 101 -2.19 -24.84 -12.22
N ASN A 102 -2.26 -24.19 -13.38
CA ASN A 102 -1.10 -23.54 -13.99
C ASN A 102 -0.49 -22.53 -13.02
N PHE A 103 0.81 -22.69 -12.71
CA PHE A 103 1.54 -21.89 -11.73
C PHE A 103 0.97 -21.93 -10.29
N GLY A 104 0.03 -22.85 -9.97
CA GLY A 104 -0.57 -22.94 -8.64
C GLY A 104 0.45 -23.17 -7.52
N TRP A 105 1.45 -24.03 -7.78
CA TRP A 105 2.57 -24.25 -6.87
C TRP A 105 3.36 -22.96 -6.58
N LEU A 106 3.61 -22.16 -7.62
CA LEU A 106 4.34 -20.88 -7.50
C LEU A 106 3.56 -19.88 -6.67
N ILE A 107 2.27 -19.69 -6.96
CA ILE A 107 1.40 -18.77 -6.24
C ILE A 107 1.29 -19.18 -4.76
N ARG A 108 1.17 -20.47 -4.47
CA ARG A 108 1.11 -20.96 -3.10
C ARG A 108 2.39 -20.73 -2.33
N TYR A 109 3.55 -21.08 -2.89
CA TYR A 109 4.84 -20.84 -2.24
C TYR A 109 5.13 -19.35 -2.10
N ALA A 110 4.82 -18.54 -3.10
CA ALA A 110 4.96 -17.11 -3.03
C ALA A 110 4.09 -16.52 -1.91
N HIS A 111 2.83 -16.92 -1.81
CA HIS A 111 1.91 -16.46 -0.78
C HIS A 111 2.41 -16.80 0.64
N MET A 112 2.84 -18.03 0.86
CA MET A 112 3.33 -18.49 2.16
C MET A 112 4.61 -17.77 2.59
N ASN A 113 5.59 -17.65 1.68
CA ASN A 113 6.85 -16.98 1.98
C ASN A 113 6.67 -15.48 2.14
N LEU A 114 5.83 -14.87 1.29
CA LEU A 114 5.53 -13.44 1.37
C LEU A 114 4.79 -13.09 2.67
N ALA A 115 3.92 -13.96 3.17
CA ALA A 115 3.26 -13.78 4.46
C ALA A 115 4.27 -13.75 5.61
N SER A 116 5.22 -14.68 5.63
CA SER A 116 6.28 -14.71 6.64
C SER A 116 7.15 -13.46 6.57
N PHE A 117 7.56 -13.07 5.37
CA PHE A 117 8.34 -11.86 5.15
C PHE A 117 7.57 -10.59 5.57
N PHE A 118 6.29 -10.52 5.26
CA PHE A 118 5.42 -9.41 5.65
C PHE A 118 5.40 -9.21 7.16
N PHE A 119 5.23 -10.26 7.95
CA PHE A 119 5.25 -10.14 9.41
C PHE A 119 6.61 -9.69 9.94
N ILE A 120 7.71 -10.20 9.41
CA ILE A 120 9.06 -9.74 9.79
C ILE A 120 9.21 -8.24 9.49
N ALA A 121 8.79 -7.82 8.30
CA ALA A 121 8.87 -6.42 7.90
C ALA A 121 7.95 -5.52 8.76
N VAL A 122 6.76 -6.01 9.17
CA VAL A 122 5.87 -5.30 10.11
C VAL A 122 6.56 -5.07 11.46
N TYR A 123 7.19 -6.09 12.01
CA TYR A 123 7.92 -5.94 13.29
C TYR A 123 9.05 -4.92 13.17
N LEU A 124 9.84 -4.97 12.10
CA LEU A 124 10.89 -3.97 11.87
C LEU A 124 10.31 -2.56 11.69
N HIS A 125 9.17 -2.45 11.03
CA HIS A 125 8.47 -1.18 10.86
C HIS A 125 7.98 -0.60 12.19
N ILE A 126 7.44 -1.43 13.09
CA ILE A 126 7.00 -1.04 14.42
C ILE A 126 8.19 -0.66 15.30
N PHE A 127 9.27 -1.45 15.33
CA PHE A 127 10.45 -1.17 16.15
C PHE A 127 11.24 0.06 15.71
N ARG A 128 10.98 0.56 14.51
CA ARG A 128 11.58 1.80 14.04
C ARG A 128 10.95 3.06 14.67
N ALA A 129 9.69 3.00 15.08
CA ALA A 129 8.93 4.16 15.55
C ALA A 129 9.53 4.81 16.80
#